data_8f3adbe3a139abd7bcb0e1cd3b6a838d
#
_entry.id   8f3adbe3a139abd7bcb0e1cd3b6a838d
#
_cell.length_a   1.000
_cell.length_b   1.000
_cell.length_c   1.000
_cell.angle_alpha   90.00
_cell.angle_beta   90.00
_cell.angle_gamma   90.00
#
_symmetry.space_group_name_H-M   'P 1'
#
loop_
_entity.id
_entity.type
_entity.pdbx_description
1 polymer ?
#
loop_
_entity_poly.entity_id
_entity_poly.type
_entity_poly.pdbx_seq_one_letter_code
_entity_poly.pdbx_strand_id
1 'polypeptide(L)'
;PSVTRYELELDQGVRLNKLTNLADDIALALGATGVRIAPIPDQISMVGIEVPNKLVSPVNIHSVIGSTAFTNSASKVSFAVGKDIGGNCIVGNIAKMPHLLIAGTTGSGKSVCTNSLIISLLYKATPEEVRLIMVDPKMVELGIYNGIPHLLIPVVTDPKKAAGALQWAVTEMMKRYRSFAEVGVRDLASYNAKAAKTEGMEKMPQIVVIIDELADLMLVAAKEVEESICRVA
;
A
#
# COMPACT_ATOMS: atom_id res chain seq x y z
N PRO A 1 -13.41 -14.48 5.01
CA PRO A 1 -12.61 -14.86 3.83
C PRO A 1 -13.48 -14.97 2.59
N SER A 2 -12.93 -14.56 1.43
CA SER A 2 -13.61 -14.60 0.13
C SER A 2 -13.35 -15.89 -0.64
N VAL A 3 -12.34 -16.67 -0.21
CA VAL A 3 -11.86 -17.89 -0.87
C VAL A 3 -11.60 -18.96 0.18
N THR A 4 -11.92 -20.22 -0.14
CA THR A 4 -11.48 -21.39 0.60
C THR A 4 -10.46 -22.12 -0.24
N ARG A 5 -9.31 -22.50 0.33
CA ARG A 5 -8.29 -23.31 -0.31
C ARG A 5 -8.36 -24.74 0.22
N TYR A 6 -8.56 -25.69 -0.68
CA TYR A 6 -8.40 -27.11 -0.40
C TYR A 6 -6.96 -27.50 -0.74
N GLU A 7 -6.27 -28.12 0.18
CA GLU A 7 -4.88 -28.53 -0.01
C GLU A 7 -4.84 -30.04 -0.27
N LEU A 8 -4.20 -30.41 -1.36
CA LEU A 8 -4.11 -31.79 -1.86
C LEU A 8 -2.64 -32.17 -2.04
N GLU A 9 -2.29 -33.35 -1.61
CA GLU A 9 -1.01 -33.95 -1.94
C GLU A 9 -1.16 -34.81 -3.22
N LEU A 10 -0.27 -34.60 -4.20
CA LEU A 10 -0.27 -35.40 -5.42
C LEU A 10 0.58 -36.62 -5.24
N ASP A 11 0.02 -37.80 -5.57
CA ASP A 11 0.76 -39.04 -5.62
C ASP A 11 1.92 -38.99 -6.60
N GLN A 12 2.96 -39.84 -6.35
CA GLN A 12 4.10 -39.91 -7.24
C GLN A 12 3.69 -40.27 -8.68
N GLY A 13 4.16 -39.47 -9.63
CA GLY A 13 3.87 -39.65 -11.06
C GLY A 13 2.58 -38.94 -11.55
N VAL A 14 1.80 -38.38 -10.66
CA VAL A 14 0.66 -37.53 -11.07
C VAL A 14 1.16 -36.12 -11.47
N ARG A 15 0.90 -35.72 -12.71
CA ARG A 15 1.27 -34.42 -13.23
C ARG A 15 0.22 -33.38 -12.87
N LEU A 16 0.66 -32.19 -12.48
CA LEU A 16 -0.23 -31.06 -12.16
C LEU A 16 -1.24 -30.74 -13.28
N ASN A 17 -0.84 -30.87 -14.55
CA ASN A 17 -1.73 -30.60 -15.68
C ASN A 17 -2.98 -31.51 -15.71
N LYS A 18 -2.91 -32.72 -15.15
CA LYS A 18 -4.11 -33.55 -15.03
C LYS A 18 -5.16 -32.91 -14.14
N LEU A 19 -4.71 -32.23 -13.07
CA LEU A 19 -5.60 -31.55 -12.16
C LEU A 19 -6.05 -30.19 -12.72
N THR A 20 -5.14 -29.41 -13.31
CA THR A 20 -5.50 -28.10 -13.88
C THR A 20 -6.46 -28.19 -15.05
N ASN A 21 -6.41 -29.30 -15.84
CA ASN A 21 -7.36 -29.55 -16.93
C ASN A 21 -8.78 -29.88 -16.43
N LEU A 22 -8.95 -30.20 -15.15
CA LEU A 22 -10.24 -30.45 -14.51
C LEU A 22 -10.81 -29.23 -13.81
N ALA A 23 -10.21 -28.07 -13.96
CA ALA A 23 -10.61 -26.86 -13.23
C ALA A 23 -12.08 -26.49 -13.46
N ASP A 24 -12.55 -26.57 -14.70
CA ASP A 24 -13.94 -26.25 -15.06
C ASP A 24 -14.92 -27.29 -14.50
N ASP A 25 -14.57 -28.59 -14.54
CA ASP A 25 -15.37 -29.67 -13.98
C ASP A 25 -15.49 -29.54 -12.46
N ILE A 26 -14.37 -29.20 -11.80
CA ILE A 26 -14.33 -28.96 -10.35
C ILE A 26 -15.18 -27.75 -9.99
N ALA A 27 -15.07 -26.65 -10.76
CA ALA A 27 -15.86 -25.44 -10.56
C ALA A 27 -17.36 -25.77 -10.69
N LEU A 28 -17.75 -26.52 -11.72
CA LEU A 28 -19.13 -26.95 -11.95
C LEU A 28 -19.65 -27.81 -10.79
N ALA A 29 -18.87 -28.79 -10.36
CA ALA A 29 -19.24 -29.69 -9.27
C ALA A 29 -19.43 -28.95 -7.93
N LEU A 30 -18.65 -27.88 -7.69
CA LEU A 30 -18.73 -27.06 -6.48
C LEU A 30 -19.73 -25.91 -6.60
N GLY A 31 -20.36 -25.72 -7.76
CA GLY A 31 -21.26 -24.60 -8.04
C GLY A 31 -20.56 -23.25 -7.90
N ALA A 32 -19.29 -23.18 -8.28
CA ALA A 32 -18.46 -21.98 -8.29
C ALA A 32 -18.34 -21.41 -9.71
N THR A 33 -18.09 -20.11 -9.84
CA THR A 33 -17.90 -19.44 -11.14
C THR A 33 -16.56 -19.78 -11.80
N GLY A 34 -15.64 -20.34 -11.05
CA GLY A 34 -14.32 -20.81 -11.45
C GLY A 34 -13.49 -21.19 -10.24
N VAL A 35 -12.43 -21.96 -10.43
CA VAL A 35 -11.46 -22.33 -9.39
C VAL A 35 -10.05 -22.02 -9.88
N ARG A 36 -9.16 -21.68 -8.95
CA ARG A 36 -7.74 -21.53 -9.24
C ARG A 36 -6.98 -22.71 -8.67
N ILE A 37 -6.19 -23.37 -9.51
CA ILE A 37 -5.35 -24.50 -9.10
C ILE A 37 -3.89 -24.08 -9.24
N ALA A 38 -3.13 -24.12 -8.13
CA ALA A 38 -1.74 -23.70 -8.10
C ALA A 38 -0.95 -24.51 -7.05
N PRO A 39 0.36 -24.75 -7.27
CA PRO A 39 1.24 -25.29 -6.24
C PRO A 39 1.22 -24.39 -5.00
N ILE A 40 1.35 -24.99 -3.83
CA ILE A 40 1.48 -24.25 -2.57
C ILE A 40 2.96 -23.87 -2.40
N PRO A 41 3.31 -22.60 -2.23
CA PRO A 41 4.68 -22.19 -1.97
C PRO A 41 5.26 -22.91 -0.75
N ASP A 42 6.53 -23.28 -0.83
CA ASP A 42 7.30 -23.94 0.24
C ASP A 42 6.81 -25.35 0.66
N GLN A 43 5.84 -25.94 -0.07
CA GLN A 43 5.34 -27.29 0.17
C GLN A 43 5.47 -28.16 -1.07
N ILE A 44 6.46 -29.07 -1.05
CA ILE A 44 6.72 -30.01 -2.15
C ILE A 44 5.52 -30.97 -2.28
N SER A 45 5.06 -31.21 -3.51
CA SER A 45 3.92 -32.09 -3.86
C SER A 45 2.53 -31.60 -3.43
N MET A 46 2.42 -30.43 -2.76
CA MET A 46 1.14 -29.88 -2.36
C MET A 46 0.58 -28.92 -3.40
N VAL A 47 -0.70 -29.08 -3.69
CA VAL A 47 -1.46 -28.24 -4.64
C VAL A 47 -2.68 -27.66 -3.93
N GLY A 48 -2.90 -26.38 -4.09
CA GLY A 48 -4.09 -25.68 -3.60
C GLY A 48 -5.15 -25.54 -4.69
N ILE A 49 -6.40 -25.91 -4.37
CA ILE A 49 -7.59 -25.57 -5.14
C ILE A 49 -8.30 -24.45 -4.40
N GLU A 50 -8.27 -23.26 -4.97
CA GLU A 50 -8.89 -22.06 -4.41
C GLU A 50 -10.30 -21.88 -5.01
N VAL A 51 -11.30 -21.95 -4.14
CA VAL A 51 -12.73 -21.89 -4.51
C VAL A 51 -13.35 -20.61 -3.92
N PRO A 52 -13.99 -19.76 -4.73
CA PRO A 52 -14.70 -18.59 -4.22
C PRO A 52 -15.82 -18.97 -3.26
N ASN A 53 -15.92 -18.32 -2.12
CA ASN A 53 -16.97 -18.53 -1.15
C ASN A 53 -18.28 -17.87 -1.59
N LYS A 54 -19.42 -18.55 -1.44
CA LYS A 54 -20.73 -17.96 -1.66
C LYS A 54 -21.06 -16.86 -0.65
N LEU A 55 -20.62 -17.04 0.61
CA LEU A 55 -20.75 -16.05 1.67
C LEU A 55 -19.36 -15.47 1.98
N VAL A 56 -19.19 -14.19 1.69
CA VAL A 56 -17.94 -13.47 1.95
C VAL A 56 -18.02 -12.78 3.29
N SER A 57 -17.11 -13.10 4.20
CA SER A 57 -16.96 -12.39 5.47
C SER A 57 -16.01 -11.20 5.28
N PRO A 58 -16.42 -9.96 5.62
CA PRO A 58 -15.57 -8.80 5.51
C PRO A 58 -14.37 -8.91 6.48
N VAL A 59 -13.23 -8.41 6.05
CA VAL A 59 -12.05 -8.26 6.90
C VAL A 59 -12.03 -6.84 7.44
N ASN A 60 -12.32 -6.68 8.72
CA ASN A 60 -12.29 -5.37 9.37
C ASN A 60 -10.86 -4.90 9.57
N ILE A 61 -10.58 -3.65 9.22
CA ILE A 61 -9.26 -3.03 9.39
C ILE A 61 -8.77 -3.10 10.85
N HIS A 62 -9.68 -2.95 11.82
CA HIS A 62 -9.37 -3.06 13.25
C HIS A 62 -8.65 -4.38 13.58
N SER A 63 -9.08 -5.51 12.98
CA SER A 63 -8.46 -6.82 13.25
C SER A 63 -7.02 -6.91 12.71
N VAL A 64 -6.68 -6.12 11.70
CA VAL A 64 -5.33 -6.11 11.12
C VAL A 64 -4.44 -5.10 11.85
N ILE A 65 -4.94 -3.89 12.14
CA ILE A 65 -4.21 -2.87 12.91
C ILE A 65 -3.92 -3.35 14.33
N GLY A 66 -4.84 -4.08 14.97
CA GLY A 66 -4.64 -4.66 16.30
C GLY A 66 -3.75 -5.90 16.34
N SER A 67 -3.33 -6.43 15.18
CA SER A 67 -2.49 -7.63 15.12
C SER A 67 -1.05 -7.37 15.56
N THR A 68 -0.39 -8.42 16.04
CA THR A 68 1.05 -8.39 16.36
C THR A 68 1.91 -8.05 15.15
N ALA A 69 1.51 -8.47 13.94
CA ALA A 69 2.18 -8.14 12.70
C ALA A 69 2.23 -6.63 12.45
N PHE A 70 1.13 -5.90 12.73
CA PHE A 70 1.09 -4.45 12.60
C PHE A 70 1.75 -3.73 13.76
N THR A 71 1.42 -4.09 15.00
CA THR A 71 1.91 -3.39 16.20
C THR A 71 3.43 -3.51 16.35
N ASN A 72 4.01 -4.68 16.05
CA ASN A 72 5.45 -4.91 16.12
C ASN A 72 6.25 -4.38 14.92
N SER A 73 5.58 -3.92 13.85
CA SER A 73 6.29 -3.31 12.74
C SER A 73 6.94 -2.00 13.17
N ALA A 74 8.26 -1.90 13.03
CA ALA A 74 9.03 -0.72 13.45
C ALA A 74 8.81 0.50 12.54
N SER A 75 8.39 0.29 11.28
CA SER A 75 8.21 1.38 10.32
C SER A 75 6.97 2.20 10.63
N LYS A 76 7.12 3.52 10.64
CA LYS A 76 6.03 4.48 10.83
C LYS A 76 5.10 4.60 9.62
N VAL A 77 5.52 4.09 8.46
CA VAL A 77 4.73 4.02 7.23
C VAL A 77 4.33 2.59 6.88
N SER A 78 4.10 1.77 7.90
CA SER A 78 3.47 0.46 7.74
C SER A 78 1.95 0.60 7.62
N PHE A 79 1.32 -0.23 6.80
CA PHE A 79 -0.12 -0.20 6.59
C PHE A 79 -0.73 -1.59 6.55
N ALA A 80 -1.99 -1.68 6.96
CA ALA A 80 -2.80 -2.88 6.93
C ALA A 80 -3.22 -3.19 5.48
N VAL A 81 -2.77 -4.31 4.94
CA VAL A 81 -3.19 -4.80 3.61
C VAL A 81 -4.46 -5.63 3.73
N GLY A 82 -4.53 -6.53 4.70
CA GLY A 82 -5.66 -7.44 4.87
C GLY A 82 -5.25 -8.75 5.53
N LYS A 83 -5.91 -9.84 5.13
CA LYS A 83 -5.58 -11.20 5.56
C LYS A 83 -5.33 -12.08 4.34
N ASP A 84 -4.37 -12.97 4.45
CA ASP A 84 -4.15 -14.02 3.45
C ASP A 84 -5.21 -15.13 3.56
N ILE A 85 -5.11 -16.14 2.69
CA ILE A 85 -6.02 -17.29 2.68
C ILE A 85 -5.92 -18.10 3.99
N GLY A 86 -4.76 -18.11 4.62
CA GLY A 86 -4.53 -18.77 5.91
C GLY A 86 -5.08 -17.99 7.11
N GLY A 87 -5.60 -16.77 6.89
CA GLY A 87 -6.11 -15.89 7.95
C GLY A 87 -5.04 -15.03 8.62
N ASN A 88 -3.78 -15.09 8.17
CA ASN A 88 -2.69 -14.29 8.72
C ASN A 88 -2.84 -12.82 8.30
N CYS A 89 -2.57 -11.91 9.22
CA CYS A 89 -2.59 -10.49 8.91
C CYS A 89 -1.38 -10.08 8.08
N ILE A 90 -1.64 -9.48 6.92
CA ILE A 90 -0.62 -8.96 6.00
C ILE A 90 -0.46 -7.45 6.20
N VAL A 91 0.77 -7.04 6.42
CA VAL A 91 1.18 -5.65 6.66
C VAL A 91 2.20 -5.24 5.62
N GLY A 92 1.89 -4.17 4.90
CA GLY A 92 2.80 -3.53 3.96
C GLY A 92 3.69 -2.49 4.64
N ASN A 93 4.76 -2.09 3.95
CA ASN A 93 5.64 -1.01 4.38
C ASN A 93 6.02 -0.14 3.18
N ILE A 94 5.49 1.08 3.13
CA ILE A 94 5.72 1.99 1.99
C ILE A 94 7.21 2.30 1.83
N ALA A 95 7.94 2.48 2.92
CA ALA A 95 9.38 2.80 2.86
C ALA A 95 10.24 1.71 2.18
N LYS A 96 9.73 0.45 2.14
CA LYS A 96 10.43 -0.66 1.47
C LYS A 96 10.04 -0.82 0.01
N MET A 97 8.91 -0.21 -0.45
CA MET A 97 8.43 -0.35 -1.82
C MET A 97 9.16 0.53 -2.83
N PRO A 98 9.66 1.73 -2.62
CA PRO A 98 9.24 2.91 -1.84
C PRO A 98 8.04 3.62 -2.50
N HIS A 99 7.62 3.20 -3.69
CA HIS A 99 6.46 3.69 -4.42
C HIS A 99 5.44 2.56 -4.59
N LEU A 100 4.17 2.88 -4.49
CA LEU A 100 3.06 1.92 -4.58
C LEU A 100 2.04 2.42 -5.60
N LEU A 101 1.78 1.61 -6.61
CA LEU A 101 0.68 1.81 -7.53
C LEU A 101 -0.49 0.91 -7.13
N ILE A 102 -1.65 1.53 -6.87
CA ILE A 102 -2.90 0.84 -6.57
C ILE A 102 -3.83 1.02 -7.77
N ALA A 103 -4.16 -0.06 -8.46
CA ALA A 103 -5.03 -0.04 -9.62
C ALA A 103 -6.18 -1.04 -9.45
N GLY A 104 -7.32 -0.72 -10.06
CA GLY A 104 -8.49 -1.59 -10.03
C GLY A 104 -9.68 -0.96 -10.75
N THR A 105 -10.60 -1.81 -11.22
CA THR A 105 -11.87 -1.39 -11.82
C THR A 105 -12.81 -0.83 -10.76
N THR A 106 -13.87 -0.14 -11.18
CA THR A 106 -14.91 0.34 -10.26
C THR A 106 -15.46 -0.82 -9.42
N GLY A 107 -15.52 -0.62 -8.12
CA GLY A 107 -15.96 -1.66 -7.17
C GLY A 107 -14.91 -2.69 -6.77
N SER A 108 -13.67 -2.62 -7.29
CA SER A 108 -12.57 -3.54 -6.91
C SER A 108 -12.02 -3.32 -5.49
N GLY A 109 -12.35 -2.18 -4.87
CA GLY A 109 -11.87 -1.82 -3.54
C GLY A 109 -10.67 -0.87 -3.52
N LYS A 110 -10.33 -0.18 -4.64
CA LYS A 110 -9.24 0.81 -4.69
C LYS A 110 -9.37 1.83 -3.56
N SER A 111 -10.52 2.50 -3.43
CA SER A 111 -10.78 3.50 -2.39
C SER A 111 -10.71 2.91 -0.98
N VAL A 112 -11.19 1.69 -0.79
CA VAL A 112 -11.10 0.98 0.50
C VAL A 112 -9.62 0.73 0.86
N CYS A 113 -8.82 0.30 -0.10
CA CYS A 113 -7.38 0.08 0.09
C CYS A 113 -6.65 1.38 0.43
N THR A 114 -6.92 2.47 -0.31
CA THR A 114 -6.34 3.79 -0.06
C THR A 114 -6.72 4.32 1.33
N ASN A 115 -7.99 4.21 1.70
CA ASN A 115 -8.46 4.60 3.05
C ASN A 115 -7.81 3.74 4.14
N SER A 116 -7.68 2.42 3.92
CA SER A 116 -7.02 1.50 4.84
C SER A 116 -5.56 1.89 5.08
N LEU A 117 -4.86 2.28 4.00
CA LEU A 117 -3.49 2.79 4.08
C LEU A 117 -3.43 4.08 4.91
N ILE A 118 -4.25 5.09 4.59
CA ILE A 118 -4.27 6.37 5.31
C ILE A 118 -4.56 6.15 6.79
N ILE A 119 -5.61 5.43 7.12
CA ILE A 119 -5.99 5.13 8.50
C ILE A 119 -4.84 4.42 9.23
N SER A 120 -4.17 3.47 8.57
CA SER A 120 -3.02 2.78 9.16
C SER A 120 -1.89 3.75 9.51
N LEU A 121 -1.58 4.72 8.65
CA LEU A 121 -0.57 5.75 8.94
C LEU A 121 -0.97 6.60 10.15
N LEU A 122 -2.24 7.02 10.21
CA LEU A 122 -2.75 7.83 11.32
C LEU A 122 -2.73 7.09 12.67
N TYR A 123 -2.91 5.77 12.66
CA TYR A 123 -2.78 4.93 13.86
C TYR A 123 -1.32 4.66 14.24
N LYS A 124 -0.39 4.71 13.28
CA LYS A 124 0.99 4.27 13.47
C LYS A 124 1.95 5.40 13.83
N ALA A 125 1.68 6.62 13.39
CA ALA A 125 2.62 7.73 13.44
C ALA A 125 1.96 9.03 13.91
N THR A 126 2.76 9.86 14.59
CA THR A 126 2.39 11.24 14.91
C THR A 126 2.70 12.19 13.74
N PRO A 127 2.16 13.43 13.72
CA PRO A 127 2.50 14.40 12.68
C PRO A 127 3.98 14.78 12.61
N GLU A 128 4.72 14.63 13.70
CA GLU A 128 6.17 14.85 13.76
C GLU A 128 6.97 13.71 13.10
N GLU A 129 6.36 12.54 12.97
CA GLU A 129 6.97 11.35 12.38
C GLU A 129 6.60 11.17 10.90
N VAL A 130 5.33 11.47 10.54
CA VAL A 130 4.81 11.32 9.17
C VAL A 130 3.95 12.52 8.80
N ARG A 131 4.22 13.11 7.66
CA ARG A 131 3.42 14.18 7.04
C ARG A 131 2.85 13.69 5.73
N LEU A 132 1.67 14.22 5.36
CA LEU A 132 0.92 13.80 4.21
C LEU A 132 0.68 14.96 3.24
N ILE A 133 0.79 14.68 1.95
CA ILE A 133 0.23 15.50 0.86
C ILE A 133 -0.80 14.60 0.18
N MET A 134 -2.03 15.06 0.08
CA MET A 134 -3.12 14.33 -0.55
C MET A 134 -3.65 15.09 -1.75
N VAL A 135 -3.86 14.37 -2.86
CA VAL A 135 -4.37 14.91 -4.13
C VAL A 135 -5.60 14.13 -4.53
N ASP A 136 -6.73 14.82 -4.66
CA ASP A 136 -8.03 14.27 -5.04
C ASP A 136 -8.70 15.17 -6.09
N PRO A 137 -8.38 14.98 -7.37
CA PRO A 137 -8.94 15.83 -8.45
C PRO A 137 -10.46 15.71 -8.60
N LYS A 138 -11.03 14.58 -8.17
CA LYS A 138 -12.48 14.32 -8.23
C LYS A 138 -13.27 14.86 -7.04
N MET A 139 -12.60 15.26 -5.96
CA MET A 139 -13.21 15.77 -4.72
C MET A 139 -14.18 14.77 -4.05
N VAL A 140 -13.95 13.46 -4.17
CA VAL A 140 -14.88 12.43 -3.72
C VAL A 140 -14.36 11.64 -2.54
N GLU A 141 -13.06 11.31 -2.52
CA GLU A 141 -12.51 10.28 -1.65
C GLU A 141 -11.74 10.85 -0.45
N LEU A 142 -10.88 11.86 -0.66
CA LEU A 142 -9.92 12.30 0.33
C LEU A 142 -10.34 13.58 1.10
N GLY A 143 -11.39 14.23 0.68
CA GLY A 143 -11.89 15.47 1.31
C GLY A 143 -12.20 15.34 2.81
N ILE A 144 -12.57 14.13 3.26
CA ILE A 144 -12.86 13.81 4.67
C ILE A 144 -11.64 13.96 5.59
N TYR A 145 -10.44 13.94 5.03
CA TYR A 145 -9.18 14.07 5.79
C TYR A 145 -8.74 15.52 5.95
N ASN A 146 -9.45 16.50 5.39
CA ASN A 146 -9.11 17.91 5.62
C ASN A 146 -9.16 18.25 7.12
N GLY A 147 -8.14 18.96 7.59
CA GLY A 147 -8.03 19.37 9.00
C GLY A 147 -7.26 18.39 9.89
N ILE A 148 -6.87 17.21 9.43
CA ILE A 148 -5.99 16.35 10.24
C ILE A 148 -4.59 16.96 10.37
N PRO A 149 -3.93 16.84 11.53
CA PRO A 149 -2.64 17.50 11.78
C PRO A 149 -1.48 16.94 10.93
N HIS A 150 -1.65 15.76 10.33
CA HIS A 150 -0.64 15.16 9.45
C HIS A 150 -0.52 15.84 8.09
N LEU A 151 -1.56 16.56 7.61
CA LEU A 151 -1.51 17.25 6.33
C LEU A 151 -0.52 18.41 6.37
N LEU A 152 0.32 18.52 5.33
CA LEU A 152 1.18 19.68 5.09
C LEU A 152 0.38 20.85 4.49
N ILE A 153 -0.58 20.53 3.65
CA ILE A 153 -1.49 21.47 2.99
C ILE A 153 -2.88 20.82 2.94
N PRO A 154 -3.97 21.58 2.81
CA PRO A 154 -5.29 21.02 2.55
C PRO A 154 -5.28 20.08 1.33
N VAL A 155 -6.19 19.11 1.29
CA VAL A 155 -6.31 18.19 0.15
C VAL A 155 -6.38 18.97 -1.16
N VAL A 156 -5.48 18.68 -2.08
CA VAL A 156 -5.33 19.40 -3.34
C VAL A 156 -6.31 18.82 -4.36
N THR A 157 -7.20 19.67 -4.88
CA THR A 157 -8.24 19.27 -5.83
C THR A 157 -8.02 19.80 -7.24
N ASP A 158 -7.23 20.84 -7.38
CA ASP A 158 -6.88 21.45 -8.68
C ASP A 158 -5.64 20.78 -9.28
N PRO A 159 -5.69 20.26 -10.54
CA PRO A 159 -4.57 19.55 -11.15
C PRO A 159 -3.29 20.38 -11.30
N LYS A 160 -3.39 21.71 -11.53
CA LYS A 160 -2.21 22.58 -11.62
C LYS A 160 -1.56 22.79 -10.25
N LYS A 161 -2.38 22.92 -9.20
CA LYS A 161 -1.87 22.98 -7.83
C LYS A 161 -1.27 21.64 -7.42
N ALA A 162 -1.80 20.52 -7.91
CA ALA A 162 -1.23 19.18 -7.69
C ALA A 162 0.17 19.06 -8.30
N ALA A 163 0.36 19.53 -9.54
CA ALA A 163 1.69 19.58 -10.15
C ALA A 163 2.66 20.45 -9.33
N GLY A 164 2.19 21.58 -8.79
CA GLY A 164 2.98 22.43 -7.87
C GLY A 164 3.34 21.71 -6.56
N ALA A 165 2.43 20.94 -5.99
CA ALA A 165 2.69 20.15 -4.78
C ALA A 165 3.72 19.04 -5.02
N LEU A 166 3.67 18.37 -6.17
CA LEU A 166 4.67 17.39 -6.58
C LEU A 166 6.05 18.02 -6.81
N GLN A 167 6.09 19.18 -7.48
CA GLN A 167 7.34 19.92 -7.66
C GLN A 167 7.93 20.39 -6.31
N TRP A 168 7.08 20.77 -5.35
CA TRP A 168 7.51 21.05 -4.00
C TRP A 168 8.15 19.79 -3.34
N ALA A 169 7.54 18.62 -3.49
CA ALA A 169 8.08 17.36 -2.95
C ALA A 169 9.49 17.06 -3.51
N VAL A 170 9.70 17.29 -4.81
CA VAL A 170 11.04 17.20 -5.45
C VAL A 170 12.03 18.17 -4.81
N THR A 171 11.60 19.43 -4.61
CA THR A 171 12.46 20.46 -4.00
C THR A 171 12.82 20.11 -2.57
N GLU A 172 11.85 19.65 -1.79
CA GLU A 172 12.07 19.20 -0.41
C GLU A 172 13.02 17.97 -0.35
N MET A 173 12.86 17.00 -1.24
CA MET A 173 13.76 15.87 -1.38
C MET A 173 15.21 16.34 -1.62
N MET A 174 15.43 17.25 -2.57
CA MET A 174 16.74 17.80 -2.88
C MET A 174 17.35 18.59 -1.71
N LYS A 175 16.51 19.33 -0.96
CA LYS A 175 16.92 20.00 0.26
C LYS A 175 17.41 18.98 1.31
N ARG A 176 16.67 17.90 1.50
CA ARG A 176 17.04 16.84 2.45
C ARG A 176 18.34 16.15 2.06
N TYR A 177 18.56 15.88 0.77
CA TYR A 177 19.85 15.33 0.31
C TYR A 177 21.02 16.24 0.66
N ARG A 178 20.88 17.57 0.53
CA ARG A 178 21.94 18.51 0.96
C ARG A 178 22.16 18.44 2.47
N SER A 179 21.11 18.45 3.27
CA SER A 179 21.22 18.33 4.73
C SER A 179 21.86 17.00 5.15
N PHE A 180 21.55 15.90 4.43
CA PHE A 180 22.20 14.60 4.69
C PHE A 180 23.70 14.65 4.38
N ALA A 181 24.08 15.25 3.26
CA ALA A 181 25.46 15.42 2.86
C ALA A 181 26.25 16.29 3.86
N GLU A 182 25.68 17.41 4.32
CA GLU A 182 26.29 18.32 5.30
C GLU A 182 26.64 17.62 6.63
N VAL A 183 25.79 16.68 7.06
CA VAL A 183 26.01 15.94 8.31
C VAL A 183 26.66 14.57 8.11
N GLY A 184 26.97 14.19 6.85
CA GLY A 184 27.68 12.96 6.53
C GLY A 184 26.83 11.69 6.70
N VAL A 185 25.52 11.75 6.44
CA VAL A 185 24.62 10.59 6.47
C VAL A 185 23.99 10.35 5.09
N ARG A 186 23.37 9.16 4.88
CA ARG A 186 22.86 8.76 3.56
C ARG A 186 21.34 8.68 3.48
N ASP A 187 20.66 8.65 4.61
CA ASP A 187 19.22 8.41 4.69
C ASP A 187 18.58 9.14 5.88
N LEU A 188 17.23 9.21 5.86
CA LEU A 188 16.44 9.88 6.87
C LEU A 188 16.58 9.24 8.27
N ALA A 189 16.71 7.92 8.34
CA ALA A 189 16.82 7.23 9.62
C ALA A 189 18.12 7.58 10.31
N SER A 190 19.24 7.57 9.56
CA SER A 190 20.57 7.98 10.03
C SER A 190 20.60 9.46 10.41
N TYR A 191 19.93 10.33 9.61
CA TYR A 191 19.79 11.76 9.94
C TYR A 191 19.05 11.93 11.27
N ASN A 192 17.89 11.31 11.43
CA ASN A 192 17.09 11.42 12.64
C ASN A 192 17.76 10.80 13.88
N ALA A 193 18.55 9.74 13.70
CA ALA A 193 19.35 9.16 14.78
C ALA A 193 20.45 10.11 15.25
N LYS A 194 21.05 10.89 14.32
CA LYS A 194 22.02 11.93 14.64
C LYS A 194 21.35 13.14 15.29
N ALA A 195 20.23 13.60 14.75
CA ALA A 195 19.44 14.70 15.30
C ALA A 195 19.01 14.45 16.75
N ALA A 196 18.64 13.21 17.08
CA ALA A 196 18.28 12.83 18.45
C ALA A 196 19.42 13.00 19.48
N LYS A 197 20.67 13.13 19.02
CA LYS A 197 21.89 13.22 19.85
C LYS A 197 22.59 14.57 19.74
N THR A 198 22.11 15.46 18.88
CA THR A 198 22.75 16.75 18.57
C THR A 198 21.82 17.89 18.96
N GLU A 199 22.24 18.71 19.88
CA GLU A 199 21.48 19.89 20.31
C GLU A 199 21.29 20.86 19.13
N GLY A 200 20.08 21.43 18.98
CA GLY A 200 19.75 22.34 17.89
C GLY A 200 19.46 21.67 16.52
N MET A 201 19.59 20.37 16.43
CA MET A 201 19.27 19.63 15.21
C MET A 201 17.88 18.98 15.29
N GLU A 202 16.96 19.40 14.43
CA GLU A 202 15.58 18.90 14.42
C GLU A 202 15.48 17.63 13.59
N LYS A 203 14.61 16.71 14.04
CA LYS A 203 14.23 15.53 13.26
C LYS A 203 13.35 15.92 12.07
N MET A 204 13.46 15.17 10.98
CA MET A 204 12.62 15.33 9.80
C MET A 204 11.56 14.22 9.75
N PRO A 205 10.27 14.54 9.50
CA PRO A 205 9.25 13.53 9.26
C PRO A 205 9.45 12.81 7.92
N GLN A 206 8.94 11.60 7.80
CA GLN A 206 8.67 11.00 6.49
C GLN A 206 7.53 11.77 5.82
N ILE A 207 7.60 11.96 4.50
CA ILE A 207 6.55 12.59 3.72
C ILE A 207 5.96 11.54 2.78
N VAL A 208 4.66 11.32 2.88
CA VAL A 208 3.91 10.41 2.00
C VAL A 208 2.99 11.24 1.11
N VAL A 209 3.13 11.07 -0.19
CA VAL A 209 2.26 11.71 -1.19
C VAL A 209 1.25 10.68 -1.66
N ILE A 210 -0.02 11.01 -1.58
CA ILE A 210 -1.14 10.14 -1.96
C ILE A 210 -1.92 10.83 -3.08
N ILE A 211 -2.03 10.16 -4.22
CA ILE A 211 -2.79 10.63 -5.38
C ILE A 211 -3.91 9.62 -5.62
N ASP A 212 -5.17 10.04 -5.49
CA ASP A 212 -6.30 9.14 -5.67
C ASP A 212 -6.47 8.70 -7.14
N GLU A 213 -6.44 9.67 -8.06
CA GLU A 213 -6.59 9.39 -9.49
C GLU A 213 -5.51 10.08 -10.32
N LEU A 214 -4.44 9.35 -10.62
CA LEU A 214 -3.33 9.87 -11.40
C LEU A 214 -3.73 10.21 -12.84
N ALA A 215 -4.66 9.46 -13.44
CA ALA A 215 -5.10 9.68 -14.81
C ALA A 215 -5.67 11.09 -15.02
N ASP A 216 -6.43 11.62 -14.05
CA ASP A 216 -7.01 12.96 -14.15
C ASP A 216 -5.92 14.06 -14.13
N LEU A 217 -4.85 13.87 -13.41
CA LEU A 217 -3.70 14.78 -13.43
C LEU A 217 -2.97 14.72 -14.77
N MET A 218 -2.83 13.53 -15.35
CA MET A 218 -2.17 13.32 -16.64
C MET A 218 -2.95 13.94 -17.81
N LEU A 219 -4.26 14.12 -17.69
CA LEU A 219 -5.05 14.80 -18.71
C LEU A 219 -4.80 16.32 -18.77
N VAL A 220 -4.39 16.94 -17.66
CA VAL A 220 -4.30 18.42 -17.53
C VAL A 220 -2.87 18.93 -17.44
N ALA A 221 -1.99 18.20 -16.77
CA ALA A 221 -0.61 18.62 -16.47
C ALA A 221 0.38 17.45 -16.62
N ALA A 222 0.25 16.66 -17.73
CA ALA A 222 0.99 15.42 -17.94
C ALA A 222 2.50 15.59 -17.74
N LYS A 223 3.09 16.58 -18.43
CA LYS A 223 4.55 16.77 -18.44
C LYS A 223 5.11 17.09 -17.06
N GLU A 224 4.50 18.03 -16.35
CA GLU A 224 4.97 18.48 -15.04
C GLU A 224 4.77 17.39 -13.98
N VAL A 225 3.67 16.65 -14.06
CA VAL A 225 3.35 15.52 -13.15
C VAL A 225 4.30 14.36 -13.40
N GLU A 226 4.46 13.94 -14.66
CA GLU A 226 5.38 12.86 -15.05
C GLU A 226 6.82 13.16 -14.64
N GLU A 227 7.32 14.36 -14.98
CA GLU A 227 8.68 14.79 -14.61
C GLU A 227 8.87 14.74 -13.08
N SER A 228 7.90 15.24 -12.31
CA SER A 228 8.00 15.26 -10.86
C SER A 228 7.97 13.86 -10.26
N ILE A 229 7.11 12.97 -10.76
CA ILE A 229 7.04 11.57 -10.33
C ILE A 229 8.36 10.86 -10.65
N CYS A 230 8.86 10.97 -11.89
CA CYS A 230 10.13 10.35 -12.29
C CYS A 230 11.34 10.84 -11.47
N ARG A 231 11.29 12.07 -10.98
CA ARG A 231 12.38 12.62 -10.14
C ARG A 231 12.30 12.19 -8.68
N VAL A 232 11.11 11.88 -8.19
CA VAL A 232 10.92 11.36 -6.82
C VAL A 232 11.13 9.85 -6.77
N ALA A 233 10.78 9.13 -7.85
CA ALA A 233 11.01 7.69 -8.03
C ALA A 233 12.47 7.40 -8.40
#